data_9e6547b2643ebfc2955ac2ce148d2526
#
_entry.id   9e6547b2643ebfc2955ac2ce148d2526
#
_cell.length_a   1.000
_cell.length_b   1.000
_cell.length_c   1.000
_cell.angle_alpha   90.00
_cell.angle_beta   90.00
_cell.angle_gamma   90.00
#
_symmetry.space_group_name_H-M   'P 1'
#
loop_
_entity.id
_entity.type
_entity.pdbx_description
1 polymer ?
#
loop_
_entity_poly.entity_id
_entity_poly.type
_entity_poly.pdbx_seq_one_letter_code
_entity_poly.pdbx_strand_id
1 'polypeptide(L)'
;GITSFGVPVLGTIGGLPFTGNYYFVDPVIGADGNEGTPEQPLKTLYGALAKCTAGNNDVVVLVGNGSSTGSARLSTALAQSINSAATTGTLNWNKDATHLIGVAAPTSVAQRARIAPPTGTYTAATFNSDAFINVTASGCYFANLSVFCGFSTGSASMIAWTDSGSRNAYSNVNIYGMADAASAGGANARTLKLNGGGEHTFINCTLGGDTVARSAANATVELAGGTARNSFIDCVFPFQCSAGTPLGLKVGAASGMDRYALFKGCTFVNNIGSTSTSMTALATLAASAGGQVVIKNSMMVGVGEFGSDASSLAQIYVDMPAPSASAGGIGVNPS
;
A
#
# COMPACT_ATOMS: atom_id res chain seq x y z
N GLY A 1 15.87 -17.62 17.53
CA GLY A 1 15.58 -17.56 16.08
C GLY A 1 16.54 -18.48 15.34
N ILE A 2 16.10 -19.00 14.22
CA ILE A 2 16.96 -19.81 13.34
C ILE A 2 17.90 -18.82 12.63
N THR A 3 19.20 -18.97 12.86
CA THR A 3 20.22 -18.19 12.16
C THR A 3 21.06 -19.12 11.28
N SER A 4 21.40 -18.69 10.08
CA SER A 4 22.41 -19.33 9.25
C SER A 4 23.64 -18.44 9.19
N PHE A 5 24.75 -18.91 9.73
CA PHE A 5 26.01 -18.14 9.84
C PHE A 5 25.86 -16.77 10.54
N GLY A 6 24.98 -16.69 11.58
CA GLY A 6 24.71 -15.44 12.30
C GLY A 6 23.72 -14.50 11.62
N VAL A 7 23.27 -14.80 10.41
CA VAL A 7 22.22 -14.04 9.72
C VAL A 7 20.86 -14.62 10.10
N PRO A 8 19.89 -13.80 10.57
CA PRO A 8 18.54 -14.25 10.81
C PRO A 8 17.94 -14.82 9.51
N VAL A 9 17.42 -16.07 9.57
CA VAL A 9 16.62 -16.59 8.47
C VAL A 9 15.25 -15.88 8.52
N LEU A 10 15.17 -14.77 7.85
CA LEU A 10 13.93 -14.03 7.68
C LEU A 10 13.02 -14.81 6.71
N GLY A 11 11.73 -14.85 7.01
CA GLY A 11 10.77 -15.58 6.20
C GLY A 11 10.90 -15.23 4.73
N THR A 12 10.90 -16.22 3.89
CA THR A 12 11.17 -16.08 2.46
C THR A 12 9.94 -16.46 1.66
N ILE A 13 9.81 -15.93 0.46
CA ILE A 13 8.84 -16.45 -0.50
C ILE A 13 9.34 -17.86 -0.90
N GLY A 14 8.56 -18.89 -0.56
CA GLY A 14 8.93 -20.27 -0.87
C GLY A 14 10.02 -20.89 0.01
N GLY A 15 10.37 -20.27 1.15
CA GLY A 15 11.30 -20.87 2.12
C GLY A 15 12.78 -20.72 1.80
N LEU A 16 13.16 -19.99 0.76
CA LEU A 16 14.57 -19.74 0.41
C LEU A 16 15.04 -18.40 0.98
N PRO A 17 16.19 -18.35 1.66
CA PRO A 17 16.78 -17.11 2.14
C PRO A 17 17.24 -16.25 0.96
N PHE A 18 17.12 -14.93 1.10
CA PHE A 18 17.74 -14.01 0.15
C PHE A 18 19.27 -14.12 0.24
N THR A 19 19.94 -14.05 -0.90
CA THR A 19 21.38 -14.28 -1.01
C THR A 19 22.21 -12.99 -0.94
N GLY A 20 21.56 -11.83 -0.97
CA GLY A 20 22.22 -10.53 -0.88
C GLY A 20 22.64 -10.11 0.53
N ASN A 21 23.08 -8.89 0.65
CA ASN A 21 23.45 -8.30 1.93
C ASN A 21 22.21 -7.88 2.74
N TYR A 22 22.34 -7.85 4.06
CA TYR A 22 21.31 -7.39 4.96
C TYR A 22 21.72 -6.07 5.60
N TYR A 23 20.90 -5.03 5.44
CA TYR A 23 21.12 -3.71 6.01
C TYR A 23 20.02 -3.39 7.01
N PHE A 24 20.39 -3.28 8.27
CA PHE A 24 19.45 -2.97 9.36
C PHE A 24 19.24 -1.48 9.48
N VAL A 25 17.98 -1.09 9.63
CA VAL A 25 17.55 0.29 9.85
C VAL A 25 16.84 0.38 11.20
N ASP A 26 17.41 1.14 12.11
CA ASP A 26 16.75 1.52 13.37
C ASP A 26 16.60 3.04 13.42
N PRO A 27 15.38 3.57 13.29
CA PRO A 27 15.16 5.02 13.28
C PRO A 27 15.51 5.74 14.59
N VAL A 28 15.65 4.99 15.68
CA VAL A 28 15.91 5.56 17.02
C VAL A 28 17.40 5.64 17.33
N ILE A 29 18.09 4.52 17.19
CA ILE A 29 19.50 4.40 17.61
C ILE A 29 20.49 4.41 16.43
N GLY A 30 19.99 4.27 15.19
CA GLY A 30 20.84 4.18 14.00
C GLY A 30 21.48 5.50 13.59
N ALA A 31 22.50 5.40 12.73
CA ALA A 31 23.13 6.53 12.05
C ALA A 31 23.50 6.12 10.63
N ASP A 32 23.27 6.99 9.62
CA ASP A 32 23.50 6.63 8.21
C ASP A 32 24.99 6.51 7.84
N GLY A 33 25.89 6.91 8.74
CA GLY A 33 27.32 6.63 8.63
C GLY A 33 27.75 5.23 9.05
N ASN A 34 26.85 4.45 9.66
CA ASN A 34 27.10 3.09 10.11
C ASN A 34 27.14 2.09 8.94
N GLU A 35 27.63 0.86 9.24
CA GLU A 35 27.72 -0.21 8.23
C GLU A 35 26.36 -0.83 7.89
N GLY A 36 25.37 -0.72 8.75
CA GLY A 36 24.05 -1.34 8.57
C GLY A 36 23.95 -2.74 9.16
N THR A 37 24.86 -3.09 10.08
CA THR A 37 24.75 -4.34 10.83
C THR A 37 23.74 -4.22 11.97
N PRO A 38 23.31 -5.32 12.61
CA PRO A 38 22.43 -5.25 13.78
C PRO A 38 23.00 -4.42 14.93
N GLU A 39 24.33 -4.42 15.12
CA GLU A 39 25.05 -3.68 16.16
C GLU A 39 25.27 -2.21 15.78
N GLN A 40 25.36 -1.93 14.47
CA GLN A 40 25.56 -0.60 13.91
C GLN A 40 24.52 -0.33 12.81
N PRO A 41 23.23 -0.18 13.19
CA PRO A 41 22.18 0.01 12.21
C PRO A 41 22.26 1.39 11.56
N LEU A 42 21.71 1.49 10.36
CA LEU A 42 21.44 2.76 9.67
C LEU A 42 20.25 3.44 10.32
N LYS A 43 20.14 4.74 10.15
CA LYS A 43 19.01 5.52 10.68
C LYS A 43 17.84 5.58 9.74
N THR A 44 18.09 5.62 8.44
CA THR A 44 17.07 5.89 7.44
C THR A 44 16.96 4.80 6.39
N LEU A 45 15.75 4.65 5.82
CA LEU A 45 15.53 3.78 4.66
C LEU A 45 16.33 4.25 3.44
N TYR A 46 16.55 5.55 3.32
CA TYR A 46 17.39 6.13 2.26
C TYR A 46 18.84 5.67 2.41
N GLY A 47 19.41 5.74 3.62
CA GLY A 47 20.78 5.28 3.92
C GLY A 47 20.96 3.81 3.57
N ALA A 48 19.97 2.99 3.92
CA ALA A 48 20.00 1.56 3.61
C ALA A 48 19.89 1.29 2.10
N LEU A 49 18.93 1.94 1.43
CA LEU A 49 18.76 1.76 -0.01
C LEU A 49 20.00 2.23 -0.79
N ALA A 50 20.69 3.27 -0.31
CA ALA A 50 21.95 3.73 -0.92
C ALA A 50 23.03 2.63 -0.90
N LYS A 51 23.10 1.84 0.17
CA LYS A 51 24.06 0.71 0.30
C LYS A 51 23.68 -0.52 -0.53
N CYS A 52 22.40 -0.71 -0.85
CA CYS A 52 21.96 -1.83 -1.67
C CYS A 52 22.50 -1.75 -3.09
N THR A 53 22.72 -2.91 -3.69
CA THR A 53 23.08 -3.06 -5.11
C THR A 53 21.90 -3.64 -5.88
N ALA A 54 21.48 -2.99 -6.96
CA ALA A 54 20.40 -3.50 -7.81
C ALA A 54 20.76 -4.89 -8.36
N GLY A 55 19.77 -5.81 -8.32
CA GLY A 55 19.94 -7.17 -8.80
C GLY A 55 20.66 -8.12 -7.83
N ASN A 56 21.12 -7.65 -6.66
CA ASN A 56 21.88 -8.46 -5.71
C ASN A 56 21.03 -9.19 -4.67
N ASN A 57 19.71 -9.02 -4.69
CA ASN A 57 18.80 -9.53 -3.64
C ASN A 57 19.11 -9.02 -2.24
N ASP A 58 19.58 -7.78 -2.13
CA ASP A 58 19.85 -7.14 -0.86
C ASP A 58 18.56 -6.90 -0.07
N VAL A 59 18.64 -7.00 1.24
CA VAL A 59 17.50 -6.86 2.16
C VAL A 59 17.71 -5.69 3.10
N VAL A 60 16.77 -4.77 3.09
CA VAL A 60 16.66 -3.73 4.11
C VAL A 60 15.73 -4.23 5.21
N VAL A 61 16.22 -4.28 6.42
CA VAL A 61 15.51 -4.75 7.60
C VAL A 61 15.11 -3.55 8.46
N LEU A 62 13.84 -3.20 8.46
CA LEU A 62 13.32 -2.10 9.27
C LEU A 62 13.00 -2.58 10.68
N VAL A 63 13.73 -2.09 11.66
CA VAL A 63 13.51 -2.35 13.07
C VAL A 63 12.70 -1.21 13.67
N GLY A 64 11.60 -1.52 14.34
CA GLY A 64 10.76 -0.53 15.01
C GLY A 64 10.52 -0.90 16.47
N ASN A 65 10.48 0.08 17.36
CA ASN A 65 10.27 -0.14 18.79
C ASN A 65 8.82 0.08 19.24
N GLY A 66 7.90 0.30 18.30
CA GLY A 66 6.47 0.44 18.59
C GLY A 66 6.02 1.82 19.08
N SER A 67 6.92 2.78 19.25
CA SER A 67 6.58 4.17 19.54
C SER A 67 6.49 5.00 18.25
N SER A 68 5.91 6.21 18.37
CA SER A 68 5.90 7.15 17.24
C SER A 68 7.31 7.59 16.84
N THR A 69 8.25 7.61 17.78
CA THR A 69 9.66 7.92 17.54
C THR A 69 10.41 6.75 16.91
N GLY A 70 9.93 5.51 17.12
CA GLY A 70 10.48 4.32 16.47
C GLY A 70 10.06 4.10 15.01
N SER A 71 9.21 4.96 14.47
CA SER A 71 8.81 4.87 13.05
C SER A 71 9.86 5.45 12.13
N ALA A 72 10.04 4.85 10.95
CA ALA A 72 10.81 5.46 9.88
C ALA A 72 10.05 6.69 9.35
N ARG A 73 10.53 7.88 9.67
CA ARG A 73 9.93 9.16 9.28
C ARG A 73 10.53 9.66 7.98
N LEU A 74 9.70 9.80 6.95
CA LEU A 74 10.13 10.34 5.67
C LEU A 74 9.98 11.86 5.70
N SER A 75 11.06 12.58 5.41
CA SER A 75 11.08 14.04 5.33
C SER A 75 12.07 14.51 4.27
N THR A 76 11.96 15.77 3.87
CA THR A 76 12.90 16.41 2.95
C THR A 76 14.35 16.30 3.40
N ALA A 77 14.60 16.45 4.70
CA ALA A 77 15.94 16.31 5.25
C ALA A 77 16.48 14.89 5.09
N LEU A 78 15.65 13.87 5.25
CA LEU A 78 16.03 12.47 5.05
C LEU A 78 16.22 12.15 3.57
N ALA A 79 15.39 12.69 2.70
CA ALA A 79 15.53 12.52 1.26
C ALA A 79 16.82 13.12 0.71
N GLN A 80 17.25 14.26 1.23
CA GLN A 80 18.47 14.94 0.80
C GLN A 80 19.74 14.12 1.06
N SER A 81 19.74 13.22 2.04
CA SER A 81 20.91 12.39 2.34
C SER A 81 21.19 11.34 1.26
N ILE A 82 20.21 11.01 0.42
CA ILE A 82 20.34 9.95 -0.59
C ILE A 82 20.14 10.44 -2.02
N ASN A 83 19.26 11.39 -2.18
CA ASN A 83 18.93 11.90 -3.49
C ASN A 83 19.06 13.42 -3.48
N SER A 84 20.23 13.89 -3.90
CA SER A 84 20.53 15.32 -3.97
C SER A 84 19.58 16.12 -4.88
N ALA A 85 18.82 15.44 -5.73
CA ALA A 85 17.79 16.05 -6.58
C ALA A 85 16.41 16.08 -5.90
N ALA A 86 16.23 15.34 -4.77
CA ALA A 86 14.95 15.28 -4.11
C ALA A 86 14.81 16.43 -3.11
N THR A 87 14.18 17.46 -3.53
CA THR A 87 13.61 18.49 -2.65
C THR A 87 12.39 17.98 -1.87
N THR A 88 12.13 16.69 -1.89
CA THR A 88 10.89 16.06 -1.51
C THR A 88 11.14 14.84 -0.64
N GLY A 89 10.26 14.58 0.29
CA GLY A 89 10.36 13.46 1.23
C GLY A 89 9.98 12.08 0.66
N THR A 90 9.61 11.98 -0.62
CA THR A 90 9.18 10.73 -1.24
C THR A 90 10.26 9.66 -1.17
N LEU A 91 9.93 8.48 -0.65
CA LEU A 91 10.80 7.32 -0.71
C LEU A 91 10.75 6.71 -2.11
N ASN A 92 11.81 6.88 -2.89
CA ASN A 92 11.94 6.26 -4.21
C ASN A 92 12.66 4.91 -4.09
N TRP A 93 11.92 3.81 -4.21
CA TRP A 93 12.45 2.46 -4.23
C TRP A 93 12.73 2.03 -5.66
N ASN A 94 13.96 2.24 -6.12
CA ASN A 94 14.37 2.21 -7.52
C ASN A 94 15.48 1.22 -7.86
N LYS A 95 15.75 0.25 -6.98
CA LYS A 95 16.76 -0.78 -7.20
C LYS A 95 16.08 -2.15 -7.32
N ASP A 96 16.19 -2.76 -8.49
CA ASP A 96 15.61 -4.08 -8.77
C ASP A 96 16.13 -5.13 -7.80
N ALA A 97 15.28 -6.12 -7.50
CA ALA A 97 15.58 -7.22 -6.58
C ALA A 97 16.21 -6.72 -5.26
N THR A 98 15.70 -5.63 -4.71
CA THR A 98 15.98 -5.21 -3.33
C THR A 98 14.71 -5.34 -2.51
N HIS A 99 14.86 -5.78 -1.27
CA HIS A 99 13.73 -6.19 -0.44
C HIS A 99 13.64 -5.31 0.81
N LEU A 100 12.41 -5.10 1.32
CA LEU A 100 12.19 -4.35 2.55
C LEU A 100 11.33 -5.17 3.50
N ILE A 101 11.87 -5.52 4.66
CA ILE A 101 11.22 -6.40 5.62
C ILE A 101 11.20 -5.74 7.00
N GLY A 102 10.03 -5.70 7.63
CA GLY A 102 9.87 -5.23 9.00
C GLY A 102 10.13 -6.32 10.03
N VAL A 103 10.78 -5.96 11.12
CA VAL A 103 11.04 -6.87 12.27
C VAL A 103 9.95 -6.73 13.32
N ALA A 104 8.75 -6.92 12.98
CA ALA A 104 7.63 -7.12 13.90
C ALA A 104 6.40 -7.48 13.06
N ALA A 105 5.54 -8.31 13.59
CA ALA A 105 4.25 -8.55 12.94
C ALA A 105 3.48 -7.22 12.91
N PRO A 106 3.09 -6.69 11.76
CA PRO A 106 2.25 -5.52 11.70
C PRO A 106 0.85 -5.88 12.20
N THR A 107 0.27 -4.95 12.94
CA THR A 107 -1.15 -4.96 13.23
C THR A 107 -1.76 -3.76 12.54
N SER A 108 -3.05 -3.75 12.28
CA SER A 108 -3.70 -2.63 11.59
C SER A 108 -3.62 -1.30 12.36
N VAL A 109 -3.35 -1.33 13.65
CA VAL A 109 -3.36 -0.13 14.50
C VAL A 109 -2.03 0.13 15.21
N ALA A 110 -1.41 -0.86 15.83
CA ALA A 110 -0.19 -0.71 16.62
C ALA A 110 1.00 -1.35 15.93
N GLN A 111 1.76 -0.54 15.21
CA GLN A 111 2.80 -1.01 14.31
C GLN A 111 4.18 -0.71 14.87
N ARG A 112 5.07 -1.66 14.75
CA ARG A 112 6.46 -1.46 15.12
C ARG A 112 7.33 -1.10 13.92
N ALA A 113 7.28 -1.89 12.85
CA ALA A 113 7.96 -1.56 11.60
C ALA A 113 7.06 -0.63 10.75
N ARG A 114 7.02 0.66 11.11
CA ARG A 114 6.12 1.65 10.50
C ARG A 114 6.89 2.74 9.77
N ILE A 115 6.41 3.04 8.56
CA ILE A 115 6.85 4.18 7.75
C ILE A 115 5.74 5.24 7.83
N ALA A 116 6.09 6.45 8.26
CA ALA A 116 5.13 7.52 8.46
C ALA A 116 5.71 8.88 8.06
N PRO A 117 4.88 9.90 7.79
CA PRO A 117 5.34 11.26 7.62
C PRO A 117 6.05 11.77 8.88
N PRO A 118 6.90 12.79 8.74
CA PRO A 118 7.52 13.45 9.89
C PRO A 118 6.47 14.00 10.85
N THR A 119 6.82 14.12 12.12
CA THR A 119 6.01 14.83 13.10
C THR A 119 6.21 16.34 12.96
N GLY A 120 5.18 17.12 13.26
CA GLY A 120 5.24 18.59 13.25
C GLY A 120 4.62 19.22 11.99
N THR A 121 5.23 20.28 11.49
CA THR A 121 4.68 21.14 10.43
C THR A 121 4.88 20.65 9.00
N TYR A 122 5.33 19.44 8.81
CA TYR A 122 5.48 18.89 7.45
C TYR A 122 4.12 18.73 6.79
N THR A 123 4.05 19.15 5.54
CA THR A 123 2.85 19.08 4.71
C THR A 123 3.03 18.09 3.59
N ALA A 124 1.93 17.61 3.02
CA ALA A 124 1.97 16.74 1.85
C ALA A 124 2.68 17.41 0.64
N ALA A 125 2.64 18.74 0.55
CA ALA A 125 3.33 19.50 -0.50
C ALA A 125 4.86 19.36 -0.47
N THR A 126 5.46 18.88 0.63
CA THR A 126 6.89 18.58 0.70
C THR A 126 7.25 17.25 0.01
N PHE A 127 6.25 16.46 -0.40
CA PHE A 127 6.44 15.19 -1.10
C PHE A 127 6.16 15.36 -2.59
N ASN A 128 7.04 14.82 -3.42
CA ASN A 128 6.97 15.00 -4.87
C ASN A 128 5.79 14.27 -5.50
N SER A 129 5.15 14.92 -6.48
CA SER A 129 4.14 14.27 -7.33
C SER A 129 3.04 13.57 -6.56
N ASP A 130 2.76 14.05 -5.35
CA ASP A 130 1.75 13.48 -4.46
C ASP A 130 1.99 12.01 -4.05
N ALA A 131 3.19 11.46 -4.31
CA ALA A 131 3.55 10.10 -3.90
C ALA A 131 4.33 10.09 -2.58
N PHE A 132 3.86 9.33 -1.58
CA PHE A 132 4.57 9.13 -0.33
C PHE A 132 5.69 8.08 -0.49
N ILE A 133 5.34 6.92 -1.05
CA ILE A 133 6.30 5.88 -1.47
C ILE A 133 6.10 5.63 -2.97
N ASN A 134 7.20 5.64 -3.70
CA ASN A 134 7.23 5.42 -5.14
C ASN A 134 8.18 4.27 -5.47
N VAL A 135 7.64 3.15 -5.91
CA VAL A 135 8.39 1.95 -6.33
C VAL A 135 8.46 1.95 -7.85
N THR A 136 9.68 1.98 -8.37
CA THR A 136 9.95 1.81 -9.81
C THR A 136 10.74 0.54 -10.07
N ALA A 137 11.23 -0.10 -9.02
CA ALA A 137 12.00 -1.32 -9.07
C ALA A 137 11.12 -2.55 -9.29
N SER A 138 11.69 -3.59 -9.87
CA SER A 138 11.05 -4.87 -10.17
C SER A 138 11.64 -6.02 -9.35
N GLY A 139 10.85 -7.08 -9.12
CA GLY A 139 11.30 -8.27 -8.42
C GLY A 139 11.56 -8.04 -6.93
N CYS A 140 10.95 -7.03 -6.33
CA CYS A 140 11.11 -6.70 -4.93
C CYS A 140 10.12 -7.45 -4.03
N TYR A 141 10.52 -7.68 -2.79
CA TYR A 141 9.68 -8.23 -1.74
C TYR A 141 9.53 -7.23 -0.60
N PHE A 142 8.30 -6.92 -0.27
CA PHE A 142 7.92 -6.04 0.84
C PHE A 142 7.14 -6.87 1.86
N ALA A 143 7.60 -6.91 3.11
CA ALA A 143 6.95 -7.76 4.11
C ALA A 143 6.93 -7.16 5.51
N ASN A 144 5.88 -7.49 6.27
CA ASN A 144 5.73 -7.15 7.68
C ASN A 144 5.89 -5.64 7.96
N LEU A 145 5.28 -4.81 7.12
CA LEU A 145 5.40 -3.35 7.19
C LEU A 145 4.05 -2.70 7.46
N SER A 146 4.09 -1.54 8.06
CA SER A 146 2.97 -0.62 8.05
C SER A 146 3.37 0.73 7.48
N VAL A 147 2.57 1.23 6.57
CA VAL A 147 2.69 2.56 6.00
C VAL A 147 1.49 3.38 6.45
N PHE A 148 1.76 4.48 7.13
CA PHE A 148 0.75 5.45 7.52
C PHE A 148 0.99 6.74 6.75
N CYS A 149 0.08 7.09 5.84
CA CYS A 149 0.17 8.29 5.02
C CYS A 149 -0.92 9.28 5.43
N GLY A 150 -0.65 10.03 6.50
CA GLY A 150 -1.52 11.09 7.00
C GLY A 150 -0.68 12.27 7.47
N PHE A 151 -1.06 13.47 7.05
CA PHE A 151 -0.35 14.71 7.29
C PHE A 151 -1.19 15.68 8.10
N SER A 152 -0.55 16.58 8.82
CA SER A 152 -1.23 17.71 9.47
C SER A 152 -1.84 18.68 8.44
N THR A 153 -1.19 18.83 7.30
CA THR A 153 -1.70 19.51 6.11
C THR A 153 -1.53 18.57 4.92
N GLY A 154 -2.62 17.89 4.55
CA GLY A 154 -2.63 16.90 3.51
C GLY A 154 -2.71 17.49 2.10
N SER A 155 -2.65 16.63 1.09
CA SER A 155 -2.91 16.95 -0.32
C SER A 155 -4.11 16.14 -0.81
N ALA A 156 -4.98 16.80 -1.58
CA ALA A 156 -6.15 16.16 -2.19
C ALA A 156 -5.81 15.11 -3.27
N SER A 157 -4.55 15.04 -3.67
CA SER A 157 -4.05 14.08 -4.68
C SER A 157 -3.00 13.10 -4.12
N MET A 158 -2.78 13.07 -2.80
CA MET A 158 -1.78 12.21 -2.18
C MET A 158 -2.02 10.72 -2.44
N ILE A 159 -0.99 10.04 -2.91
CA ILE A 159 -0.96 8.60 -3.09
C ILE A 159 0.00 8.01 -2.06
N ALA A 160 -0.48 7.07 -1.23
CA ALA A 160 0.38 6.50 -0.19
C ALA A 160 1.46 5.59 -0.79
N TRP A 161 1.09 4.79 -1.79
CA TRP A 161 2.02 3.87 -2.45
C TRP A 161 1.76 3.83 -3.95
N THR A 162 2.75 4.17 -4.75
CA THR A 162 2.75 3.98 -6.20
C THR A 162 3.73 2.87 -6.56
N ASP A 163 3.34 1.93 -7.40
CA ASP A 163 4.22 0.91 -7.96
C ASP A 163 4.10 0.88 -9.48
N SER A 164 5.19 1.14 -10.17
CA SER A 164 5.33 1.05 -11.62
C SER A 164 6.35 -0.03 -12.05
N GLY A 165 6.89 -0.77 -11.10
CA GLY A 165 7.73 -1.94 -11.36
C GLY A 165 6.94 -3.15 -11.83
N SER A 166 7.57 -4.30 -11.85
CA SER A 166 6.96 -5.58 -12.22
C SER A 166 7.33 -6.68 -11.24
N ARG A 167 6.43 -7.63 -11.04
CA ARG A 167 6.69 -8.84 -10.23
C ARG A 167 7.10 -8.55 -8.80
N ASN A 168 6.55 -7.49 -8.22
CA ASN A 168 6.75 -7.17 -6.83
C ASN A 168 5.76 -7.96 -5.96
N ALA A 169 6.24 -8.46 -4.83
CA ALA A 169 5.43 -9.24 -3.90
C ALA A 169 5.31 -8.52 -2.55
N TYR A 170 4.10 -8.50 -2.02
CA TYR A 170 3.73 -7.85 -0.77
C TYR A 170 3.11 -8.90 0.15
N SER A 171 3.68 -9.09 1.34
CA SER A 171 3.17 -10.06 2.31
C SER A 171 3.03 -9.40 3.67
N ASN A 172 1.81 -9.42 4.20
CA ASN A 172 1.54 -8.84 5.52
C ASN A 172 1.96 -7.34 5.58
N VAL A 173 1.58 -6.57 4.54
CA VAL A 173 1.86 -5.13 4.44
C VAL A 173 0.55 -4.37 4.63
N ASN A 174 0.55 -3.44 5.58
CA ASN A 174 -0.58 -2.57 5.83
C ASN A 174 -0.27 -1.19 5.24
N ILE A 175 -1.09 -0.73 4.31
CA ILE A 175 -0.98 0.61 3.72
C ILE A 175 -2.24 1.39 4.08
N TYR A 176 -2.09 2.35 4.98
CA TYR A 176 -3.13 3.29 5.31
C TYR A 176 -2.88 4.61 4.56
N GLY A 177 -3.50 4.74 3.39
CA GLY A 177 -3.58 5.98 2.62
C GLY A 177 -4.84 6.76 2.95
N MET A 178 -4.87 8.04 2.55
CA MET A 178 -6.00 8.94 2.83
C MET A 178 -6.29 9.08 4.34
N ALA A 179 -5.22 9.15 5.14
CA ALA A 179 -5.27 9.21 6.58
C ALA A 179 -5.31 10.65 7.15
N ASP A 180 -5.70 11.62 6.32
CA ASP A 180 -5.98 13.01 6.67
C ASP A 180 -7.18 13.55 5.89
N ALA A 181 -7.78 14.64 6.38
CA ALA A 181 -9.01 15.19 5.82
C ALA A 181 -8.86 15.66 4.37
N ALA A 182 -7.71 16.20 3.97
CA ALA A 182 -7.50 16.70 2.61
C ALA A 182 -7.45 15.54 1.60
N SER A 183 -6.70 14.50 1.89
CA SER A 183 -6.63 13.31 1.04
C SER A 183 -7.92 12.50 1.05
N ALA A 184 -8.60 12.38 2.19
CA ALA A 184 -9.91 11.72 2.29
C ALA A 184 -11.00 12.46 1.51
N GLY A 185 -10.93 13.80 1.44
CA GLY A 185 -11.81 14.65 0.62
C GLY A 185 -11.34 14.87 -0.83
N GLY A 186 -10.19 14.32 -1.22
CA GLY A 186 -9.61 14.51 -2.54
C GLY A 186 -9.94 13.40 -3.53
N ALA A 187 -10.51 13.73 -4.69
CA ALA A 187 -10.90 12.75 -5.71
C ALA A 187 -9.71 12.01 -6.35
N ASN A 188 -8.51 12.57 -6.27
CA ASN A 188 -7.29 11.98 -6.86
C ASN A 188 -6.40 11.24 -5.85
N ALA A 189 -6.75 11.24 -4.56
CA ALA A 189 -6.02 10.50 -3.55
C ALA A 189 -6.21 8.99 -3.67
N ARG A 190 -5.17 8.22 -3.34
CA ARG A 190 -5.14 6.74 -3.42
C ARG A 190 -4.38 6.16 -2.25
N THR A 191 -4.78 4.98 -1.83
CA THR A 191 -3.93 4.16 -0.95
C THR A 191 -2.84 3.47 -1.76
N LEU A 192 -3.22 2.80 -2.84
CA LEU A 192 -2.31 2.08 -3.73
C LEU A 192 -2.61 2.44 -5.19
N LYS A 193 -1.57 2.77 -5.95
CA LYS A 193 -1.66 2.92 -7.40
C LYS A 193 -0.66 2.01 -8.08
N LEU A 194 -1.15 1.06 -8.87
CA LEU A 194 -0.34 0.24 -9.78
C LEU A 194 -0.34 0.92 -11.14
N ASN A 195 0.83 1.41 -11.59
CA ASN A 195 0.94 2.30 -12.74
C ASN A 195 1.91 1.74 -13.80
N GLY A 196 1.45 0.74 -14.52
CA GLY A 196 2.28 -0.02 -15.46
C GLY A 196 2.85 -1.28 -14.81
N GLY A 197 3.81 -1.92 -15.46
CA GLY A 197 4.37 -3.17 -14.99
C GLY A 197 3.34 -4.28 -14.83
N GLY A 198 3.25 -4.83 -13.63
CA GLY A 198 2.25 -5.85 -13.31
C GLY A 198 2.84 -7.12 -12.75
N GLU A 199 2.02 -8.16 -12.70
CA GLU A 199 2.34 -9.44 -12.04
C GLU A 199 2.67 -9.25 -10.55
N HIS A 200 2.01 -8.24 -9.93
CA HIS A 200 2.14 -7.99 -8.50
C HIS A 200 1.27 -8.96 -7.70
N THR A 201 1.79 -9.40 -6.56
CA THR A 201 1.05 -10.28 -5.64
C THR A 201 1.01 -9.66 -4.25
N PHE A 202 -0.20 -9.49 -3.72
CA PHE A 202 -0.47 -9.02 -2.37
C PHE A 202 -1.09 -10.17 -1.57
N ILE A 203 -0.48 -10.57 -0.46
CA ILE A 203 -0.94 -11.67 0.40
C ILE A 203 -1.09 -11.17 1.83
N ASN A 204 -2.25 -11.41 2.44
CA ASN A 204 -2.55 -11.00 3.82
C ASN A 204 -2.30 -9.50 4.08
N CYS A 205 -2.53 -8.65 3.09
CA CYS A 205 -2.31 -7.21 3.21
C CYS A 205 -3.58 -6.48 3.66
N THR A 206 -3.40 -5.35 4.35
CA THR A 206 -4.50 -4.43 4.65
C THR A 206 -4.29 -3.15 3.85
N LEU A 207 -5.25 -2.83 2.97
CA LEU A 207 -5.17 -1.69 2.08
C LEU A 207 -6.34 -0.73 2.34
N GLY A 208 -6.05 0.43 2.89
CA GLY A 208 -7.05 1.41 3.31
C GLY A 208 -7.07 1.63 4.82
N GLY A 209 -8.10 2.33 5.29
CA GLY A 209 -8.31 2.62 6.70
C GLY A 209 -9.74 3.12 6.96
N ASP A 210 -10.16 3.01 8.21
CA ASP A 210 -11.52 3.24 8.68
C ASP A 210 -11.62 4.29 9.79
N THR A 211 -10.63 5.17 9.93
CA THR A 211 -10.60 6.21 10.97
C THR A 211 -10.80 7.62 10.43
N VAL A 212 -10.62 7.84 9.13
CA VAL A 212 -10.88 9.11 8.46
C VAL A 212 -11.92 8.91 7.37
N ALA A 213 -13.03 9.63 7.50
CA ALA A 213 -14.16 9.47 6.59
C ALA A 213 -13.86 10.05 5.20
N ARG A 214 -14.04 9.24 4.18
CA ARG A 214 -13.84 9.60 2.77
C ARG A 214 -15.13 10.19 2.20
N SER A 215 -15.03 11.34 1.55
CA SER A 215 -16.17 12.06 1.00
C SER A 215 -16.12 12.28 -0.52
N ALA A 216 -15.00 11.97 -1.17
CA ALA A 216 -14.81 12.19 -2.61
C ALA A 216 -14.71 10.87 -3.39
N ALA A 217 -14.77 10.94 -4.71
CA ALA A 217 -14.58 9.81 -5.63
C ALA A 217 -13.11 9.37 -5.75
N ASN A 218 -12.45 9.22 -4.60
CA ASN A 218 -11.14 8.61 -4.49
C ASN A 218 -11.22 7.08 -4.49
N ALA A 219 -10.09 6.41 -4.58
CA ALA A 219 -10.08 4.95 -4.60
C ALA A 219 -8.97 4.37 -3.69
N THR A 220 -9.26 3.22 -3.07
CA THR A 220 -8.23 2.50 -2.31
C THR A 220 -7.17 1.95 -3.26
N VAL A 221 -7.57 1.28 -4.33
CA VAL A 221 -6.68 0.77 -5.36
C VAL A 221 -6.99 1.44 -6.70
N GLU A 222 -5.98 1.94 -7.38
CA GLU A 222 -6.09 2.35 -8.79
C GLU A 222 -5.19 1.48 -9.65
N LEU A 223 -5.75 0.93 -10.73
CA LEU A 223 -5.00 0.27 -11.79
C LEU A 223 -4.85 1.23 -12.96
N ALA A 224 -3.62 1.49 -13.35
CA ALA A 224 -3.25 2.46 -14.38
C ALA A 224 -2.07 1.95 -15.22
N GLY A 225 -1.81 2.60 -16.35
CA GLY A 225 -0.62 2.33 -17.16
C GLY A 225 -0.52 0.93 -17.77
N GLY A 226 -1.64 0.21 -17.91
CA GLY A 226 -1.64 -1.14 -18.50
C GLY A 226 -1.15 -2.23 -17.55
N THR A 227 -1.23 -1.99 -16.23
CA THR A 227 -0.79 -3.01 -15.25
C THR A 227 -1.54 -4.34 -15.42
N ALA A 228 -0.80 -5.45 -15.44
CA ALA A 228 -1.33 -6.75 -15.83
C ALA A 228 -1.22 -7.81 -14.72
N ARG A 229 -2.17 -8.75 -14.66
CA ARG A 229 -2.11 -9.99 -13.86
C ARG A 229 -1.80 -9.76 -12.38
N ASN A 230 -2.44 -8.77 -11.78
CA ASN A 230 -2.26 -8.49 -10.35
C ASN A 230 -3.17 -9.36 -9.50
N SER A 231 -2.67 -9.84 -8.36
CA SER A 231 -3.40 -10.72 -7.46
C SER A 231 -3.40 -10.16 -6.03
N PHE A 232 -4.60 -10.11 -5.44
CA PHE A 232 -4.84 -9.77 -4.04
C PHE A 232 -5.45 -11.00 -3.37
N ILE A 233 -4.71 -11.61 -2.45
CA ILE A 233 -5.08 -12.88 -1.81
C ILE A 233 -5.20 -12.67 -0.32
N ASP A 234 -6.35 -13.01 0.26
CA ASP A 234 -6.66 -12.91 1.69
C ASP A 234 -6.40 -11.50 2.24
N CYS A 235 -6.68 -10.46 1.43
CA CYS A 235 -6.46 -9.07 1.79
C CYS A 235 -7.72 -8.44 2.41
N VAL A 236 -7.49 -7.46 3.29
CA VAL A 236 -8.57 -6.67 3.90
C VAL A 236 -8.53 -5.25 3.35
N PHE A 237 -9.70 -4.75 2.95
CA PHE A 237 -9.91 -3.39 2.44
C PHE A 237 -10.89 -2.66 3.37
N PRO A 238 -10.38 -2.03 4.46
CA PRO A 238 -11.22 -1.25 5.34
C PRO A 238 -11.50 0.13 4.74
N PHE A 239 -12.75 0.57 4.89
CA PHE A 239 -13.21 1.88 4.46
C PHE A 239 -14.01 2.55 5.58
N GLN A 240 -14.02 3.88 5.56
CA GLN A 240 -15.04 4.68 6.23
C GLN A 240 -15.48 5.75 5.23
N CYS A 241 -16.76 5.73 4.82
CA CYS A 241 -17.28 6.62 3.82
C CYS A 241 -18.33 7.56 4.42
N SER A 242 -18.20 8.87 4.23
CA SER A 242 -19.22 9.86 4.55
C SER A 242 -20.06 10.27 3.32
N ALA A 243 -19.77 9.67 2.15
CA ALA A 243 -20.54 9.82 0.91
C ALA A 243 -20.55 8.48 0.16
N GLY A 244 -21.45 8.32 -0.80
CA GLY A 244 -21.52 7.10 -1.63
C GLY A 244 -20.44 7.01 -2.72
N THR A 245 -19.73 8.10 -2.99
CA THR A 245 -18.79 8.22 -4.12
C THR A 245 -17.41 7.60 -3.95
N PRO A 246 -16.84 7.37 -2.74
CA PRO A 246 -15.57 6.66 -2.58
C PRO A 246 -15.61 5.26 -3.18
N LEU A 247 -14.48 4.79 -3.68
CA LEU A 247 -14.34 3.51 -4.38
C LEU A 247 -13.31 2.62 -3.68
N GLY A 248 -13.52 1.31 -3.73
CA GLY A 248 -12.49 0.31 -3.41
C GLY A 248 -11.47 0.17 -4.55
N LEU A 249 -11.96 0.16 -5.81
CA LEU A 249 -11.14 -0.03 -7.00
C LEU A 249 -11.49 0.99 -8.08
N LYS A 250 -10.47 1.51 -8.77
CA LYS A 250 -10.63 2.39 -9.94
C LYS A 250 -9.74 1.93 -11.09
N VAL A 251 -10.31 1.88 -12.29
CA VAL A 251 -9.59 1.81 -13.56
C VAL A 251 -10.03 3.02 -14.39
N GLY A 252 -9.24 4.09 -14.34
CA GLY A 252 -9.65 5.40 -14.86
C GLY A 252 -9.55 5.58 -16.37
N ALA A 253 -8.90 4.64 -17.09
CA ALA A 253 -8.74 4.67 -18.53
C ALA A 253 -8.84 3.26 -19.12
N ALA A 254 -9.25 3.13 -20.38
CA ALA A 254 -9.32 1.85 -21.09
C ALA A 254 -7.97 1.10 -21.07
N SER A 255 -6.86 1.84 -21.17
CA SER A 255 -5.50 1.29 -21.06
C SER A 255 -4.99 1.14 -19.61
N GLY A 256 -5.84 1.31 -18.60
CA GLY A 256 -5.39 1.30 -17.20
C GLY A 256 -5.02 -0.09 -16.70
N MET A 257 -5.68 -1.13 -17.18
CA MET A 257 -5.49 -2.52 -16.81
C MET A 257 -5.31 -3.39 -18.05
N ASP A 258 -4.45 -4.41 -17.95
CA ASP A 258 -4.32 -5.46 -18.97
C ASP A 258 -4.54 -6.83 -18.31
N ARG A 259 -5.17 -7.76 -19.02
CA ARG A 259 -5.45 -9.16 -18.62
C ARG A 259 -6.45 -9.23 -17.46
N TYR A 260 -5.98 -9.29 -16.20
CA TYR A 260 -6.86 -9.41 -15.04
C TYR A 260 -6.29 -8.77 -13.78
N ALA A 261 -7.20 -8.46 -12.87
CA ALA A 261 -6.94 -8.22 -11.46
C ALA A 261 -7.78 -9.20 -10.64
N LEU A 262 -7.11 -10.07 -9.88
CA LEU A 262 -7.75 -11.11 -9.05
C LEU A 262 -7.82 -10.65 -7.59
N PHE A 263 -9.02 -10.69 -7.01
CA PHE A 263 -9.28 -10.53 -5.58
C PHE A 263 -9.84 -11.85 -5.05
N LYS A 264 -9.05 -12.60 -4.28
CA LYS A 264 -9.42 -13.92 -3.77
C LYS A 264 -9.36 -13.95 -2.25
N GLY A 265 -10.42 -14.39 -1.61
CA GLY A 265 -10.49 -14.46 -0.13
C GLY A 265 -10.47 -13.07 0.52
N CYS A 266 -10.79 -12.01 -0.23
CA CYS A 266 -10.67 -10.65 0.25
C CYS A 266 -11.91 -10.21 1.04
N THR A 267 -11.70 -9.29 1.99
CA THR A 267 -12.77 -8.68 2.77
C THR A 267 -12.80 -7.18 2.50
N PHE A 268 -13.91 -6.69 1.96
CA PHE A 268 -14.17 -5.27 1.74
C PHE A 268 -15.16 -4.79 2.81
N VAL A 269 -14.70 -3.94 3.72
CA VAL A 269 -15.53 -3.50 4.87
C VAL A 269 -15.61 -1.99 4.87
N ASN A 270 -16.80 -1.47 4.57
CA ASN A 270 -17.12 -0.09 4.85
C ASN A 270 -17.73 -0.02 6.26
N ASN A 271 -17.02 0.64 7.18
CA ASN A 271 -17.48 0.82 8.55
C ASN A 271 -18.67 1.81 8.57
N ILE A 272 -19.87 1.25 8.60
CA ILE A 272 -21.11 2.03 8.62
C ILE A 272 -21.49 2.31 10.08
N GLY A 273 -20.91 3.36 10.64
CA GLY A 273 -21.32 3.92 11.93
C GLY A 273 -22.42 4.99 11.75
N SER A 274 -22.81 5.61 12.83
CA SER A 274 -23.84 6.67 12.85
C SER A 274 -23.53 7.90 11.97
N THR A 275 -22.29 8.08 11.56
CA THR A 275 -21.80 9.19 10.72
C THR A 275 -21.30 8.75 9.36
N SER A 276 -21.45 7.48 9.02
CA SER A 276 -20.92 6.91 7.78
C SER A 276 -22.04 6.54 6.81
N THR A 277 -21.71 6.49 5.53
CA THR A 277 -22.64 6.20 4.44
C THR A 277 -22.15 4.96 3.69
N SER A 278 -23.08 4.15 3.18
CA SER A 278 -22.76 3.05 2.29
C SER A 278 -22.07 3.56 1.03
N MET A 279 -21.05 2.83 0.58
CA MET A 279 -20.49 3.04 -0.76
C MET A 279 -21.53 2.66 -1.80
N THR A 280 -21.73 3.47 -2.81
CA THR A 280 -22.67 3.16 -3.92
C THR A 280 -22.14 1.94 -4.68
N ALA A 281 -20.86 1.92 -5.03
CA ALA A 281 -20.25 0.81 -5.75
C ALA A 281 -18.82 0.55 -5.26
N LEU A 282 -18.38 -0.72 -5.37
CA LEU A 282 -17.00 -1.09 -5.07
C LEU A 282 -16.03 -0.51 -6.09
N ALA A 283 -16.37 -0.57 -7.38
CA ALA A 283 -15.45 -0.27 -8.45
C ALA A 283 -16.05 0.64 -9.54
N THR A 284 -15.18 1.42 -10.16
CA THR A 284 -15.43 2.10 -11.44
C THR A 284 -14.37 1.69 -12.44
N LEU A 285 -14.79 1.16 -13.58
CA LEU A 285 -13.91 0.77 -14.68
C LEU A 285 -14.25 1.61 -15.92
N ALA A 286 -13.23 2.13 -16.58
CA ALA A 286 -13.40 2.76 -17.87
C ALA A 286 -13.99 1.77 -18.89
N ALA A 287 -14.84 2.23 -19.77
CA ALA A 287 -15.40 1.41 -20.83
C ALA A 287 -14.28 0.76 -21.65
N SER A 288 -14.42 -0.53 -21.91
CA SER A 288 -13.43 -1.32 -22.66
C SER A 288 -12.03 -1.31 -22.04
N ALA A 289 -11.93 -1.35 -20.70
CA ALA A 289 -10.65 -1.62 -20.05
C ALA A 289 -10.05 -2.93 -20.63
N GLY A 290 -8.73 -2.93 -20.81
CA GLY A 290 -8.04 -4.04 -21.50
C GLY A 290 -8.00 -5.37 -20.74
N GLY A 291 -8.63 -5.45 -19.55
CA GLY A 291 -8.65 -6.62 -18.70
C GLY A 291 -9.95 -6.78 -17.93
N GLN A 292 -9.95 -7.71 -17.00
CA GLN A 292 -11.11 -8.11 -16.20
C GLN A 292 -10.78 -8.09 -14.72
N VAL A 293 -11.74 -7.68 -13.90
CA VAL A 293 -11.69 -7.82 -12.45
C VAL A 293 -12.39 -9.11 -12.05
N VAL A 294 -11.69 -9.97 -11.33
CA VAL A 294 -12.22 -11.25 -10.83
C VAL A 294 -12.23 -11.20 -9.31
N ILE A 295 -13.41 -11.34 -8.71
CA ILE A 295 -13.59 -11.38 -7.25
C ILE A 295 -14.11 -12.74 -6.88
N LYS A 296 -13.35 -13.47 -6.05
CA LYS A 296 -13.61 -14.86 -5.72
C LYS A 296 -13.52 -15.11 -4.21
N ASN A 297 -14.47 -15.88 -3.66
CA ASN A 297 -14.51 -16.27 -2.25
C ASN A 297 -14.29 -15.03 -1.33
N SER A 298 -14.89 -13.92 -1.63
CA SER A 298 -14.66 -12.65 -0.93
C SER A 298 -15.93 -12.17 -0.24
N MET A 299 -15.81 -11.22 0.68
CA MET A 299 -16.94 -10.66 1.42
C MET A 299 -16.98 -9.15 1.27
N MET A 300 -18.18 -8.57 1.18
CA MET A 300 -18.41 -7.13 1.12
C MET A 300 -19.43 -6.70 2.18
N VAL A 301 -19.10 -5.63 2.89
CA VAL A 301 -19.97 -5.03 3.91
C VAL A 301 -20.08 -3.54 3.64
N GLY A 302 -21.32 -3.02 3.62
CA GLY A 302 -21.57 -1.59 3.43
C GLY A 302 -21.26 -1.07 2.03
N VAL A 303 -21.39 -1.93 1.01
CA VAL A 303 -21.20 -1.62 -0.42
C VAL A 303 -22.51 -1.97 -1.15
N GLY A 304 -22.98 -1.07 -2.00
CA GLY A 304 -24.26 -1.25 -2.69
C GLY A 304 -24.19 -2.14 -3.92
N GLU A 305 -23.13 -1.99 -4.72
CA GLU A 305 -22.98 -2.69 -6.00
C GLU A 305 -21.51 -3.04 -6.26
N PHE A 306 -21.25 -3.98 -7.16
CA PHE A 306 -19.89 -4.29 -7.59
C PHE A 306 -19.29 -3.20 -8.48
N GLY A 307 -20.05 -2.69 -9.43
CA GLY A 307 -19.61 -1.69 -10.40
C GLY A 307 -20.53 -0.48 -10.44
N SER A 308 -19.98 0.70 -10.71
CA SER A 308 -20.70 1.98 -10.69
C SER A 308 -21.67 2.18 -11.85
N ASP A 309 -21.53 1.38 -12.91
CA ASP A 309 -22.30 1.48 -14.14
C ASP A 309 -22.25 0.18 -14.95
N ALA A 310 -23.05 0.11 -16.02
CA ALA A 310 -23.13 -1.07 -16.87
C ALA A 310 -21.77 -1.44 -17.51
N SER A 311 -20.93 -0.47 -17.84
CA SER A 311 -19.60 -0.71 -18.41
C SER A 311 -18.67 -1.36 -17.40
N SER A 312 -18.71 -0.90 -16.15
CA SER A 312 -17.96 -1.49 -15.05
C SER A 312 -18.43 -2.92 -14.76
N LEU A 313 -19.74 -3.12 -14.66
CA LEU A 313 -20.33 -4.44 -14.40
C LEU A 313 -20.00 -5.47 -15.50
N ALA A 314 -19.93 -5.05 -16.76
CA ALA A 314 -19.57 -5.93 -17.87
C ALA A 314 -18.14 -6.49 -17.79
N GLN A 315 -17.29 -5.92 -16.94
CA GLN A 315 -15.88 -6.29 -16.80
C GLN A 315 -15.54 -6.86 -15.40
N ILE A 316 -16.54 -7.03 -14.54
CA ILE A 316 -16.38 -7.57 -13.18
C ILE A 316 -17.04 -8.95 -13.11
N TYR A 317 -16.26 -9.96 -12.79
CA TYR A 317 -16.72 -11.33 -12.62
C TYR A 317 -16.62 -11.74 -11.15
N VAL A 318 -17.72 -12.26 -10.64
CA VAL A 318 -17.85 -12.61 -9.21
C VAL A 318 -18.45 -14.00 -9.05
N ASP A 319 -18.08 -14.69 -7.99
CA ASP A 319 -18.66 -15.98 -7.59
C ASP A 319 -19.56 -15.85 -6.35
N MET A 320 -20.03 -14.66 -6.05
CA MET A 320 -20.90 -14.36 -4.90
C MET A 320 -22.16 -13.60 -5.34
N PRO A 321 -23.23 -13.63 -4.53
CA PRO A 321 -24.42 -12.80 -4.77
C PRO A 321 -24.09 -11.31 -4.76
N ALA A 322 -24.98 -10.52 -5.40
CA ALA A 322 -24.86 -9.06 -5.41
C ALA A 322 -24.83 -8.50 -3.97
N PRO A 323 -23.98 -7.51 -3.69
CA PRO A 323 -23.93 -6.89 -2.37
C PRO A 323 -25.21 -6.10 -2.08
N SER A 324 -25.47 -5.85 -0.80
CA SER A 324 -26.58 -5.02 -0.33
C SER A 324 -26.07 -3.79 0.39
N ALA A 325 -26.61 -2.64 0.04
CA ALA A 325 -26.29 -1.35 0.65
C ALA A 325 -27.00 -1.10 1.99
N SER A 326 -27.81 -2.04 2.48
CA SER A 326 -28.57 -1.83 3.71
C SER A 326 -27.63 -1.56 4.89
N ALA A 327 -27.87 -0.49 5.63
CA ALA A 327 -27.13 -0.18 6.83
C ALA A 327 -27.24 -1.36 7.82
N GLY A 328 -26.08 -1.87 8.28
CA GLY A 328 -26.00 -3.04 9.12
C GLY A 328 -26.26 -4.37 8.40
N GLY A 329 -26.49 -4.32 7.09
CA GLY A 329 -26.62 -5.53 6.28
C GLY A 329 -25.26 -6.12 5.92
N ILE A 330 -25.16 -7.43 5.94
CA ILE A 330 -24.08 -8.14 5.26
C ILE A 330 -24.20 -7.77 3.79
N GLY A 331 -23.13 -7.33 3.16
CA GLY A 331 -23.10 -6.95 1.75
C GLY A 331 -23.29 -8.10 0.78
N VAL A 332 -23.61 -9.27 1.29
CA VAL A 332 -24.05 -10.45 0.56
C VAL A 332 -25.44 -10.78 1.07
N ASN A 333 -26.42 -10.78 0.19
CA ASN A 333 -27.77 -11.23 0.56
C ASN A 333 -27.72 -12.75 0.73
N PRO A 334 -27.89 -13.30 1.94
CA PRO A 334 -28.08 -14.72 2.07
C PRO A 334 -29.42 -15.06 1.42
N SER A 335 -29.37 -15.72 0.30
CA SER A 335 -30.57 -16.28 -0.36
C SER A 335 -31.22 -17.33 0.50
#